data_ab35f2006e350d5d6e0e661d8280c6ec
#
_entry.id   ab35f2006e350d5d6e0e661d8280c6ec
#
_cell.length_a   1.000
_cell.length_b   1.000
_cell.length_c   1.000
_cell.angle_alpha   90.00
_cell.angle_beta   90.00
_cell.angle_gamma   90.00
#
_symmetry.space_group_name_H-M   'P 1'
#
loop_
_entity.id
_entity.type
_entity.pdbx_description
1 polymer ?
#
loop_
_entity_poly.entity_id
_entity_poly.type
_entity_poly.pdbx_seq_one_letter_code
_entity_poly.pdbx_strand_id
1 'polypeptide(L)'
;MKKLFLLIAAACVSLTAVADEGMWMLPYLQKMNIRDMKARGCKLSAEDIYSINKSSLKDAVVIFGGGCTGEIVSPDGLLFTNHHCGYGSIQSLSSVEHDYLKNGFWAMSRQEEIPAPGLKVRFIRSISDVTADILGNVPSTAGQQEY
;
A
#
# COMPACT_ATOMS: atom_id res chain seq x y z
N MET A 1 30.52 -12.61 34.22
CA MET A 1 29.35 -11.89 34.74
C MET A 1 28.80 -10.84 33.79
N LYS A 2 29.59 -9.86 33.30
CA LYS A 2 29.10 -8.81 32.37
C LYS A 2 28.45 -9.36 31.07
N LYS A 3 29.03 -10.41 30.44
CA LYS A 3 28.48 -11.02 29.23
C LYS A 3 27.13 -11.71 29.49
N LEU A 4 26.98 -12.37 30.62
CA LEU A 4 25.73 -13.02 31.02
C LEU A 4 24.64 -11.98 31.29
N PHE A 5 24.97 -10.89 31.96
CA PHE A 5 24.06 -9.77 32.19
C PHE A 5 23.57 -9.13 30.87
N LEU A 6 24.48 -8.92 29.93
CA LEU A 6 24.12 -8.39 28.58
C LEU A 6 23.21 -9.34 27.81
N LEU A 7 23.45 -10.66 27.90
CA LEU A 7 22.58 -11.66 27.25
C LEU A 7 21.18 -11.69 27.88
N ILE A 8 21.09 -11.62 29.21
CA ILE A 8 19.80 -11.54 29.89
C ILE A 8 19.06 -10.25 29.56
N ALA A 9 19.76 -9.09 29.54
CA ALA A 9 19.15 -7.82 29.17
C ALA A 9 18.67 -7.83 27.71
N ALA A 10 19.43 -8.37 26.77
CA ALA A 10 19.03 -8.53 25.38
C ALA A 10 17.82 -9.48 25.24
N ALA A 11 17.78 -10.58 25.97
CA ALA A 11 16.65 -11.50 25.99
C ALA A 11 15.39 -10.86 26.57
N CYS A 12 15.51 -10.05 27.64
CA CYS A 12 14.38 -9.32 28.22
C CYS A 12 13.81 -8.27 27.25
N VAL A 13 14.63 -7.58 26.48
CA VAL A 13 14.18 -6.61 25.48
C VAL A 13 13.46 -7.30 24.30
N SER A 14 13.95 -8.47 23.87
CA SER A 14 13.30 -9.22 22.78
C SER A 14 11.95 -9.82 23.17
N LEU A 15 11.71 -10.10 24.44
CA LEU A 15 10.42 -10.63 24.92
C LEU A 15 9.29 -9.60 24.97
N THR A 16 9.61 -8.30 24.86
CA THR A 16 8.61 -7.22 24.86
C THR A 16 8.23 -6.75 23.46
N ALA A 17 8.85 -7.29 22.42
CA ALA A 17 8.52 -6.95 21.03
C ALA A 17 7.22 -7.66 20.60
N VAL A 18 6.09 -6.97 20.80
CA VAL A 18 4.79 -7.41 20.26
C VAL A 18 4.65 -6.79 18.88
N ALA A 19 4.61 -7.64 17.86
CA ALA A 19 4.29 -7.21 16.49
C ALA A 19 2.77 -7.16 16.33
N ASP A 20 2.29 -6.12 15.66
CA ASP A 20 0.88 -6.03 15.28
C ASP A 20 0.59 -6.88 14.05
N GLU A 21 -0.60 -7.41 13.99
CA GLU A 21 -1.14 -7.96 12.76
C GLU A 21 -1.29 -6.83 11.72
N GLY A 22 -1.03 -7.14 10.48
CA GLY A 22 -1.17 -6.21 9.36
C GLY A 22 -2.39 -6.52 8.48
N MET A 23 -2.49 -5.81 7.35
CA MET A 23 -3.51 -6.05 6.31
C MET A 23 -4.95 -5.87 6.78
N TRP A 24 -5.20 -4.90 7.65
CA TRP A 24 -6.54 -4.63 8.17
C TRP A 24 -7.47 -4.10 7.07
N MET A 25 -8.71 -4.57 7.10
CA MET A 25 -9.72 -4.17 6.12
C MET A 25 -10.19 -2.74 6.37
N LEU A 26 -9.89 -1.84 5.45
CA LEU A 26 -10.16 -0.40 5.57
C LEU A 26 -11.61 -0.06 5.94
N PRO A 27 -12.66 -0.69 5.35
CA PRO A 27 -14.05 -0.40 5.71
C PRO A 27 -14.41 -0.74 7.16
N TYR A 28 -13.63 -1.62 7.79
CA TYR A 28 -13.91 -2.08 9.15
C TYR A 28 -13.00 -1.45 10.23
N LEU A 29 -12.08 -0.54 9.86
CA LEU A 29 -11.15 0.09 10.80
C LEU A 29 -11.84 0.68 12.03
N GLN A 30 -12.98 1.37 11.82
CA GLN A 30 -13.72 2.00 12.93
C GLN A 30 -14.18 0.98 13.98
N LYS A 31 -14.57 -0.22 13.55
CA LYS A 31 -15.09 -1.28 14.43
C LYS A 31 -13.98 -2.12 15.05
N MET A 32 -12.91 -2.37 14.31
CA MET A 32 -11.92 -3.39 14.67
C MET A 32 -10.64 -2.80 15.26
N ASN A 33 -10.01 -1.84 14.59
CA ASN A 33 -8.61 -1.52 14.84
C ASN A 33 -8.36 -0.10 15.35
N ILE A 34 -9.24 0.86 15.07
CA ILE A 34 -8.98 2.28 15.34
C ILE A 34 -8.71 2.60 16.81
N ARG A 35 -9.34 1.87 17.74
CA ARG A 35 -9.12 2.04 19.17
C ARG A 35 -7.68 1.70 19.56
N ASP A 36 -7.18 0.58 19.08
CA ASP A 36 -5.83 0.10 19.40
C ASP A 36 -4.77 0.95 18.69
N MET A 37 -5.04 1.40 17.45
CA MET A 37 -4.20 2.37 16.76
C MET A 37 -4.07 3.67 17.56
N LYS A 38 -5.18 4.21 18.08
CA LYS A 38 -5.17 5.42 18.92
C LYS A 38 -4.44 5.21 20.25
N ALA A 39 -4.61 4.07 20.89
CA ALA A 39 -3.89 3.73 22.12
C ALA A 39 -2.37 3.70 21.90
N ARG A 40 -1.91 3.42 20.70
CA ARG A 40 -0.49 3.45 20.28
C ARG A 40 -0.04 4.79 19.70
N GLY A 41 -0.86 5.82 19.80
CA GLY A 41 -0.50 7.18 19.41
C GLY A 41 -0.93 7.62 18.02
N CYS A 42 -1.70 6.82 17.27
CA CYS A 42 -2.29 7.25 16.00
C CYS A 42 -3.30 8.37 16.24
N LYS A 43 -3.10 9.50 15.58
CA LYS A 43 -3.98 10.68 15.70
C LYS A 43 -5.08 10.72 14.64
N LEU A 44 -5.00 9.85 13.62
CA LEU A 44 -5.97 9.79 12.54
C LEU A 44 -7.26 9.12 13.01
N SER A 45 -8.39 9.57 12.48
CA SER A 45 -9.66 8.85 12.58
C SER A 45 -9.75 7.76 11.50
N ALA A 46 -10.70 6.84 11.62
CA ALA A 46 -10.96 5.87 10.57
C ALA A 46 -11.36 6.55 9.25
N GLU A 47 -12.10 7.66 9.32
CA GLU A 47 -12.50 8.44 8.15
C GLU A 47 -11.33 9.20 7.50
N ASP A 48 -10.32 9.60 8.26
CA ASP A 48 -9.12 10.21 7.68
C ASP A 48 -8.30 9.20 6.88
N ILE A 49 -8.38 7.92 7.25
CA ILE A 49 -7.72 6.82 6.55
C ILE A 49 -8.55 6.35 5.36
N TYR A 50 -9.84 6.10 5.56
CA TYR A 50 -10.76 5.62 4.54
C TYR A 50 -12.12 6.31 4.63
N SER A 51 -12.48 7.03 3.59
CA SER A 51 -13.82 7.63 3.41
C SER A 51 -14.25 7.54 1.95
N ILE A 52 -15.54 7.28 1.73
CA ILE A 52 -16.16 7.37 0.40
C ILE A 52 -16.81 8.73 0.16
N ASN A 53 -17.02 9.52 1.23
CA ASN A 53 -17.78 10.77 1.19
C ASN A 53 -16.88 12.01 1.18
N LYS A 54 -15.65 11.88 1.62
CA LYS A 54 -14.67 12.98 1.66
C LYS A 54 -13.27 12.45 1.30
N SER A 55 -12.35 13.36 1.00
CA SER A 55 -10.94 13.02 0.79
C SER A 55 -10.35 12.36 2.03
N SER A 56 -9.57 11.31 1.84
CA SER A 56 -8.94 10.52 2.87
C SER A 56 -7.61 9.94 2.37
N LEU A 57 -6.84 9.35 3.27
CA LEU A 57 -5.53 8.79 2.92
C LEU A 57 -5.60 7.77 1.76
N LYS A 58 -6.73 7.03 1.62
CA LYS A 58 -6.93 6.11 0.50
C LYS A 58 -6.79 6.77 -0.87
N ASP A 59 -7.07 8.07 -0.98
CA ASP A 59 -7.03 8.78 -2.27
C ASP A 59 -5.59 9.09 -2.71
N ALA A 60 -4.64 9.05 -1.78
CA ALA A 60 -3.22 9.17 -2.10
C ALA A 60 -2.59 7.84 -2.53
N VAL A 61 -3.22 6.70 -2.22
CA VAL A 61 -2.68 5.37 -2.54
C VAL A 61 -3.35 4.84 -3.79
N VAL A 62 -2.55 4.43 -4.76
CA VAL A 62 -3.04 3.99 -6.08
C VAL A 62 -2.52 2.60 -6.44
N ILE A 63 -3.25 1.92 -7.31
CA ILE A 63 -2.74 0.74 -8.00
C ILE A 63 -1.96 1.21 -9.21
N PHE A 64 -0.66 0.96 -9.20
CA PHE A 64 0.27 1.38 -10.23
C PHE A 64 0.48 0.26 -11.25
N GLY A 65 0.31 0.58 -12.53
CA GLY A 65 0.53 -0.36 -13.62
C GLY A 65 -0.29 -1.65 -13.49
N GLY A 66 0.39 -2.78 -13.49
CA GLY A 66 -0.21 -4.12 -13.47
C GLY A 66 -0.66 -4.64 -12.09
N GLY A 67 -0.42 -3.90 -11.00
CA GLY A 67 -0.80 -4.36 -9.66
C GLY A 67 0.14 -3.94 -8.53
N CYS A 68 1.14 -3.11 -8.84
CA CYS A 68 1.97 -2.49 -7.80
C CYS A 68 1.18 -1.41 -7.02
N THR A 69 1.72 -0.98 -5.90
CA THR A 69 1.25 0.18 -5.16
C THR A 69 2.09 1.39 -5.52
N GLY A 70 1.47 2.56 -5.59
CA GLY A 70 2.13 3.85 -5.66
C GLY A 70 1.44 4.86 -4.77
N GLU A 71 2.15 5.92 -4.40
CA GLU A 71 1.66 7.01 -3.54
C GLU A 71 1.76 8.34 -4.26
N ILE A 72 0.63 9.06 -4.36
CA ILE A 72 0.58 10.43 -4.85
C ILE A 72 0.99 11.36 -3.71
N VAL A 73 2.09 12.08 -3.89
CA VAL A 73 2.71 12.90 -2.84
C VAL A 73 2.69 14.40 -3.13
N SER A 74 2.07 14.81 -4.23
CA SER A 74 1.89 16.23 -4.53
C SER A 74 0.55 16.50 -5.23
N PRO A 75 0.05 17.74 -5.15
CA PRO A 75 -1.16 18.14 -5.88
C PRO A 75 -0.99 18.09 -7.39
N ASP A 76 0.24 18.09 -7.87
CA ASP A 76 0.60 18.02 -9.29
C ASP A 76 0.73 16.59 -9.82
N GLY A 77 0.49 15.58 -8.97
CA GLY A 77 0.52 14.18 -9.36
C GLY A 77 1.90 13.52 -9.31
N LEU A 78 2.87 14.08 -8.55
CA LEU A 78 4.12 13.36 -8.28
C LEU A 78 3.79 12.05 -7.56
N LEU A 79 4.23 10.95 -8.15
CA LEU A 79 3.97 9.60 -7.67
C LEU A 79 5.26 8.90 -7.28
N PHE A 80 5.26 8.26 -6.12
CA PHE A 80 6.32 7.36 -5.68
C PHE A 80 5.89 5.92 -5.80
N THR A 81 6.80 5.05 -6.20
CA THR A 81 6.62 3.61 -6.23
C THR A 81 7.98 2.91 -6.14
N ASN A 82 7.97 1.58 -6.07
CA ASN A 82 9.21 0.80 -6.03
C ASN A 82 9.85 0.72 -7.43
N HIS A 83 11.17 0.68 -7.48
CA HIS A 83 11.94 0.58 -8.73
C HIS A 83 11.47 -0.60 -9.61
N HIS A 84 11.26 -1.78 -9.02
CA HIS A 84 10.84 -2.97 -9.78
C HIS A 84 9.46 -2.79 -10.44
N CYS A 85 8.60 -1.93 -9.91
CA CYS A 85 7.29 -1.63 -10.50
C CYS A 85 7.40 -0.76 -11.75
N GLY A 86 8.40 0.12 -11.80
CA GLY A 86 8.69 0.97 -12.95
C GLY A 86 9.69 0.38 -13.95
N TYR A 87 10.32 -0.75 -13.60
CA TYR A 87 11.46 -1.30 -14.34
C TYR A 87 11.19 -1.46 -15.84
N GLY A 88 10.07 -2.07 -16.21
CA GLY A 88 9.72 -2.28 -17.63
C GLY A 88 9.53 -0.97 -18.40
N SER A 89 8.95 0.04 -17.77
CA SER A 89 8.81 1.38 -18.37
C SER A 89 10.15 2.05 -18.53
N ILE A 90 11.02 2.00 -17.51
CA ILE A 90 12.39 2.56 -17.58
C ILE A 90 13.18 1.87 -18.68
N GLN A 91 13.10 0.52 -18.76
CA GLN A 91 13.77 -0.26 -19.80
C GLN A 91 13.31 0.13 -21.20
N SER A 92 12.01 0.28 -21.42
CA SER A 92 11.44 0.63 -22.72
C SER A 92 11.80 2.05 -23.18
N LEU A 93 12.12 2.93 -22.25
CA LEU A 93 12.58 4.30 -22.51
C LEU A 93 14.09 4.43 -22.65
N SER A 94 14.85 3.40 -22.25
CA SER A 94 16.31 3.36 -22.33
C SER A 94 16.78 3.03 -23.76
N SER A 95 17.92 3.60 -24.13
CA SER A 95 18.65 3.29 -25.37
C SER A 95 20.13 3.08 -25.07
N VAL A 96 20.93 2.78 -26.10
CA VAL A 96 22.39 2.66 -25.97
C VAL A 96 23.02 4.00 -25.56
N GLU A 97 22.49 5.11 -26.08
CA GLU A 97 22.95 6.48 -25.75
C GLU A 97 22.41 6.97 -24.40
N HIS A 98 21.26 6.47 -23.98
CA HIS A 98 20.56 6.89 -22.78
C HIS A 98 20.12 5.68 -21.94
N ASP A 99 21.07 5.06 -21.22
CA ASP A 99 20.80 3.92 -20.36
C ASP A 99 20.27 4.40 -19.00
N TYR A 100 18.95 4.63 -18.93
CA TYR A 100 18.28 5.09 -17.72
C TYR A 100 18.23 4.03 -16.60
N LEU A 101 18.29 2.74 -16.94
CA LEU A 101 18.38 1.68 -15.94
C LEU A 101 19.69 1.74 -15.17
N LYS A 102 20.80 2.01 -15.87
CA LYS A 102 22.12 2.06 -15.28
C LYS A 102 22.44 3.41 -14.64
N ASN A 103 22.11 4.48 -15.34
CA ASN A 103 22.54 5.84 -15.00
C ASN A 103 21.49 6.58 -14.18
N GLY A 104 20.25 6.10 -14.12
CA GLY A 104 19.10 6.82 -13.59
C GLY A 104 18.66 7.95 -14.54
N PHE A 105 17.58 8.62 -14.13
CA PHE A 105 17.05 9.80 -14.81
C PHE A 105 16.40 10.71 -13.77
N TRP A 106 16.64 12.00 -13.92
CA TRP A 106 16.01 13.02 -13.08
C TRP A 106 15.60 14.22 -13.95
N ALA A 107 14.30 14.46 -14.11
CA ALA A 107 13.78 15.64 -14.75
C ALA A 107 13.87 16.84 -13.81
N MET A 108 14.55 17.92 -14.20
CA MET A 108 14.65 19.16 -13.43
C MET A 108 13.44 20.08 -13.68
N SER A 109 12.64 19.78 -14.69
CA SER A 109 11.40 20.48 -15.03
C SER A 109 10.40 19.52 -15.65
N ARG A 110 9.13 19.92 -15.72
CA ARG A 110 8.07 19.10 -16.36
C ARG A 110 8.30 18.89 -17.87
N GLN A 111 8.98 19.81 -18.52
CA GLN A 111 9.31 19.72 -19.95
C GLN A 111 10.34 18.63 -20.22
N GLU A 112 11.14 18.27 -19.22
CA GLU A 112 12.13 17.21 -19.32
C GLU A 112 11.57 15.83 -18.96
N GLU A 113 10.36 15.75 -18.40
CA GLU A 113 9.72 14.48 -18.09
C GLU A 113 9.50 13.64 -19.35
N ILE A 114 9.88 12.37 -19.30
CA ILE A 114 9.75 11.46 -20.42
C ILE A 114 8.42 10.71 -20.29
N PRO A 115 7.50 10.84 -21.24
CA PRO A 115 6.25 10.10 -21.21
C PRO A 115 6.47 8.58 -21.21
N ALA A 116 5.72 7.86 -20.38
CA ALA A 116 5.69 6.40 -20.35
C ALA A 116 4.36 5.90 -20.95
N PRO A 117 4.30 5.64 -22.27
CA PRO A 117 3.06 5.28 -22.96
C PRO A 117 2.44 4.00 -22.38
N GLY A 118 1.12 4.03 -22.18
CA GLY A 118 0.38 2.86 -21.67
C GLY A 118 0.45 2.64 -20.18
N LEU A 119 1.32 3.32 -19.44
CA LEU A 119 1.35 3.28 -17.98
C LEU A 119 0.11 3.97 -17.42
N LYS A 120 -0.56 3.31 -16.47
CA LYS A 120 -1.81 3.79 -15.87
C LYS A 120 -1.77 3.63 -14.36
N VAL A 121 -2.45 4.52 -13.66
CA VAL A 121 -2.77 4.38 -12.24
C VAL A 121 -4.27 4.27 -12.05
N ARG A 122 -4.69 3.50 -11.03
CA ARG A 122 -6.10 3.32 -10.67
C ARG A 122 -6.30 3.74 -9.23
N PHE A 123 -7.27 4.61 -9.00
CA PHE A 123 -7.67 5.06 -7.68
C PHE A 123 -8.76 4.16 -7.12
N ILE A 124 -8.65 3.77 -5.86
CA ILE A 124 -9.69 3.04 -5.14
C ILE A 124 -10.82 4.02 -4.80
N ARG A 125 -11.98 3.83 -5.40
CA ARG A 125 -13.17 4.65 -5.13
C ARG A 125 -13.90 4.16 -3.88
N SER A 126 -14.18 2.86 -3.82
CA SER A 126 -14.86 2.22 -2.71
C SER A 126 -14.47 0.76 -2.60
N ILE A 127 -14.62 0.21 -1.41
CA ILE A 127 -14.52 -1.21 -1.10
C ILE A 127 -15.85 -1.60 -0.45
N SER A 128 -16.51 -2.62 -0.97
CA SER A 128 -17.78 -3.14 -0.45
C SER A 128 -17.68 -4.62 -0.12
N ASP A 129 -18.46 -5.04 0.88
CA ASP A 129 -18.64 -6.45 1.19
C ASP A 129 -19.70 -7.02 0.23
N VAL A 130 -19.30 -8.01 -0.55
CA VAL A 130 -20.16 -8.71 -1.53
C VAL A 130 -20.49 -10.15 -1.10
N THR A 131 -20.19 -10.49 0.14
CA THR A 131 -20.39 -11.84 0.68
C THR A 131 -21.83 -12.32 0.48
N ALA A 132 -22.81 -11.48 0.81
CA ALA A 132 -24.22 -11.82 0.66
C ALA A 132 -24.61 -12.04 -0.81
N ASP A 133 -24.04 -11.23 -1.71
CA ASP A 133 -24.34 -11.34 -3.15
C ASP A 133 -23.78 -12.63 -3.76
N ILE A 134 -22.62 -13.07 -3.30
CA ILE A 134 -21.96 -14.29 -3.75
C ILE A 134 -22.61 -15.51 -3.09
N LEU A 135 -22.66 -15.56 -1.76
CA LEU A 135 -23.15 -16.72 -1.02
C LEU A 135 -24.67 -16.90 -1.13
N GLY A 136 -25.43 -15.82 -1.34
CA GLY A 136 -26.86 -15.88 -1.55
C GLY A 136 -27.27 -16.69 -2.79
N ASN A 137 -26.37 -16.89 -3.74
CA ASN A 137 -26.59 -17.70 -4.95
C ASN A 137 -26.06 -19.14 -4.80
N VAL A 138 -25.40 -19.48 -3.68
CA VAL A 138 -24.89 -20.82 -3.41
C VAL A 138 -25.97 -21.62 -2.69
N PRO A 139 -26.37 -22.82 -3.21
CA PRO A 139 -27.34 -23.64 -2.53
C PRO A 139 -26.90 -24.01 -1.11
N SER A 140 -27.83 -24.01 -0.14
CA SER A 140 -27.54 -24.40 1.24
C SER A 140 -27.03 -25.84 1.40
N THR A 141 -27.16 -26.65 0.36
CA THR A 141 -26.69 -28.04 0.25
C THR A 141 -25.33 -28.14 -0.43
N ALA A 142 -24.74 -27.02 -0.87
CA ALA A 142 -23.45 -27.04 -1.55
C ALA A 142 -22.35 -27.56 -0.62
N GLY A 143 -21.52 -28.46 -1.12
CA GLY A 143 -20.36 -28.99 -0.41
C GLY A 143 -19.22 -27.99 -0.40
N GLN A 144 -18.20 -28.23 0.45
CA GLN A 144 -17.03 -27.37 0.60
C GLN A 144 -16.26 -27.08 -0.71
N GLN A 145 -16.45 -27.93 -1.74
CA GLN A 145 -15.79 -27.79 -3.06
C GLN A 145 -16.53 -26.86 -4.03
N GLU A 146 -17.72 -26.37 -3.65
CA GLU A 146 -18.57 -25.50 -4.48
C GLU A 146 -18.55 -24.02 -4.04
N TYR A 147 -17.78 -23.71 -3.00
CA TYR A 147 -17.57 -22.33 -2.51
C TYR A 147 -16.36 -21.65 -3.15
#